data_bf77c362bb453c13bfa6d16fac6f2318
#
_entry.id   bf77c362bb453c13bfa6d16fac6f2318
#
_cell.length_a   1.000
_cell.length_b   1.000
_cell.length_c   1.000
_cell.angle_alpha   90.00
_cell.angle_beta   90.00
_cell.angle_gamma   90.00
#
_symmetry.space_group_name_H-M   'P 1'
#
loop_
_entity.id
_entity.type
_entity.pdbx_description
1 polymer ?
#
loop_
_entity_poly.entity_id
_entity_poly.type
_entity_poly.pdbx_seq_one_letter_code
_entity_poly.pdbx_strand_id
1 'polypeptide(L)'
;MASMNTPSATHRAWWRDAVIYQVYVRSFADADGDGRGDLRGIIDHLDHLSGLGIDAIWLNPCYPSPQLDHGYDVSDYFDIEPTYGDLATFDRLVAAARERGIKVLMDVVPNHCSDQHAWFQAALRAAPGSPERGRFWFRDGKGEHGELPPNNWMSVFGGPAWTRITGVNAPICIQRSPPIRSSASARWQPKAALLNSAGPATTASP
;
A
#
# COMPACT_ATOMS: atom_id res chain seq x y z
N MET A 1 4.87 25.91 54.99
CA MET A 1 3.90 25.89 53.87
C MET A 1 4.47 24.99 52.79
N ALA A 2 3.96 23.78 52.69
CA ALA A 2 4.42 22.81 51.71
C ALA A 2 3.75 23.12 50.37
N SER A 3 4.57 23.39 49.33
CA SER A 3 4.10 23.57 47.97
C SER A 3 3.56 22.23 47.44
N MET A 4 2.25 22.17 47.21
CA MET A 4 1.64 21.01 46.53
C MET A 4 2.10 21.02 45.07
N ASN A 5 2.94 20.06 44.72
CA ASN A 5 3.31 19.75 43.33
C ASN A 5 2.04 19.24 42.63
N THR A 6 1.39 20.09 41.83
CA THR A 6 0.31 19.69 40.94
C THR A 6 0.89 18.69 39.94
N PRO A 7 0.33 17.48 39.79
CA PRO A 7 0.81 16.55 38.79
C PRO A 7 0.70 17.21 37.42
N SER A 8 1.81 17.23 36.65
CA SER A 8 1.82 17.63 35.26
C SER A 8 0.76 16.82 34.53
N ALA A 9 -0.19 17.51 33.90
CA ALA A 9 -1.18 16.88 33.02
C ALA A 9 -0.40 16.06 31.98
N THR A 10 -0.41 14.74 32.13
CA THR A 10 0.11 13.84 31.13
C THR A 10 -0.63 14.13 29.83
N HIS A 11 0.07 14.71 28.85
CA HIS A 11 -0.50 14.97 27.52
C HIS A 11 -1.00 13.64 26.97
N ARG A 12 -2.30 13.39 27.10
CA ARG A 12 -2.96 12.22 26.53
C ARG A 12 -2.81 12.32 25.01
N ALA A 13 -2.29 11.26 24.38
CA ALA A 13 -2.08 11.24 22.95
C ALA A 13 -3.43 11.45 22.25
N TRP A 14 -3.52 12.44 21.35
CA TRP A 14 -4.76 12.93 20.72
C TRP A 14 -5.58 11.81 20.05
N TRP A 15 -4.90 10.80 19.49
CA TRP A 15 -5.53 9.70 18.76
C TRP A 15 -6.29 8.70 19.64
N ARG A 16 -6.16 8.77 20.97
CA ARG A 16 -6.82 7.82 21.88
C ARG A 16 -8.33 8.03 21.98
N ASP A 17 -8.77 9.27 21.79
CA ASP A 17 -10.17 9.65 21.89
C ASP A 17 -10.70 10.23 20.57
N ALA A 18 -9.87 10.20 19.52
CA ALA A 18 -10.18 10.80 18.24
C ALA A 18 -11.22 9.97 17.46
N VAL A 19 -12.13 10.67 16.81
CA VAL A 19 -13.00 10.12 15.76
C VAL A 19 -12.29 10.26 14.43
N ILE A 20 -11.94 9.13 13.81
CA ILE A 20 -11.22 9.07 12.54
C ILE A 20 -12.18 8.58 11.46
N TYR A 21 -12.39 9.40 10.43
CA TYR A 21 -13.24 9.06 9.29
C TYR A 21 -12.38 8.50 8.15
N GLN A 22 -12.61 7.26 7.77
CA GLN A 22 -11.90 6.64 6.64
C GLN A 22 -12.48 7.12 5.31
N VAL A 23 -11.61 7.56 4.41
CA VAL A 23 -11.95 8.03 3.07
C VAL A 23 -11.30 7.12 2.03
N TYR A 24 -12.13 6.40 1.27
CA TYR A 24 -11.68 5.75 0.04
C TYR A 24 -11.82 6.79 -1.09
N VAL A 25 -10.69 7.39 -1.49
CA VAL A 25 -10.65 8.54 -2.41
C VAL A 25 -11.49 8.30 -3.65
N ARG A 26 -11.30 7.15 -4.31
CA ARG A 26 -11.95 6.78 -5.56
C ARG A 26 -13.48 6.84 -5.54
N SER A 27 -14.12 6.66 -4.39
CA SER A 27 -15.58 6.59 -4.27
C SER A 27 -16.19 7.65 -3.36
N PHE A 28 -15.38 8.57 -2.82
CA PHE A 28 -15.88 9.53 -1.84
C PHE A 28 -16.64 10.70 -2.51
N ALA A 29 -15.97 11.46 -3.37
CA ALA A 29 -16.56 12.56 -4.09
C ALA A 29 -15.75 12.87 -5.36
N ASP A 30 -16.46 13.05 -6.47
CA ASP A 30 -15.94 13.33 -7.81
C ASP A 30 -16.14 14.83 -8.08
N ALA A 31 -15.05 15.58 -8.20
CA ALA A 31 -15.08 17.02 -8.42
C ALA A 31 -14.92 17.41 -9.90
N ASP A 32 -14.37 16.53 -10.73
CA ASP A 32 -14.14 16.82 -12.16
C ASP A 32 -15.14 16.13 -13.11
N GLY A 33 -15.96 15.21 -12.59
CA GLY A 33 -17.07 14.58 -13.32
C GLY A 33 -16.64 13.39 -14.16
N ASP A 34 -15.48 12.79 -13.88
CA ASP A 34 -14.96 11.62 -14.61
C ASP A 34 -15.56 10.27 -14.13
N GLY A 35 -16.39 10.30 -13.07
CA GLY A 35 -17.01 9.14 -12.45
C GLY A 35 -16.14 8.50 -11.36
N ARG A 36 -15.07 9.15 -10.95
CA ARG A 36 -14.17 8.73 -9.87
C ARG A 36 -14.01 9.85 -8.84
N GLY A 37 -13.94 9.47 -7.58
CA GLY A 37 -13.59 10.42 -6.52
C GLY A 37 -12.13 10.86 -6.62
N ASP A 38 -11.89 12.09 -6.20
CA ASP A 38 -10.57 12.73 -6.23
C ASP A 38 -10.30 13.58 -4.97
N LEU A 39 -9.08 14.11 -4.84
CA LEU A 39 -8.68 14.92 -3.69
C LEU A 39 -9.42 16.26 -3.63
N ARG A 40 -9.84 16.83 -4.76
CA ARG A 40 -10.67 18.05 -4.79
C ARG A 40 -12.04 17.77 -4.21
N GLY A 41 -12.65 16.64 -4.57
CA GLY A 41 -13.92 16.22 -4.00
C GLY A 41 -13.86 16.12 -2.47
N ILE A 42 -12.72 15.66 -1.92
CA ILE A 42 -12.54 15.66 -0.46
C ILE A 42 -12.46 17.10 0.07
N ILE A 43 -11.68 17.98 -0.57
CA ILE A 43 -11.55 19.38 -0.17
C ILE A 43 -12.93 20.06 -0.14
N ASP A 44 -13.73 19.87 -1.18
CA ASP A 44 -15.06 20.48 -1.32
C ASP A 44 -16.06 19.98 -0.25
N HIS A 45 -15.79 18.83 0.37
CA HIS A 45 -16.64 18.22 1.41
C HIS A 45 -16.07 18.32 2.84
N LEU A 46 -14.96 19.05 3.04
CA LEU A 46 -14.37 19.20 4.38
C LEU A 46 -15.30 19.86 5.40
N ASP A 47 -16.18 20.78 4.98
CA ASP A 47 -17.16 21.41 5.88
C ASP A 47 -18.19 20.39 6.38
N HIS A 48 -18.62 19.46 5.52
CA HIS A 48 -19.47 18.36 5.93
C HIS A 48 -18.77 17.46 6.95
N LEU A 49 -17.52 17.08 6.67
CA LEU A 49 -16.71 16.24 7.56
C LEU A 49 -16.46 16.93 8.92
N SER A 50 -16.18 18.23 8.91
CA SER A 50 -16.04 19.02 10.12
C SER A 50 -17.36 19.07 10.93
N GLY A 51 -18.50 19.21 10.22
CA GLY A 51 -19.83 19.20 10.83
C GLY A 51 -20.19 17.87 11.50
N LEU A 52 -19.57 16.77 11.11
CA LEU A 52 -19.70 15.45 11.79
C LEU A 52 -18.92 15.38 13.11
N GLY A 53 -18.07 16.36 13.41
CA GLY A 53 -17.26 16.40 14.64
C GLY A 53 -16.09 15.42 14.63
N ILE A 54 -15.53 15.10 13.45
CA ILE A 54 -14.35 14.23 13.34
C ILE A 54 -13.06 14.97 13.66
N ASP A 55 -12.07 14.25 14.17
CA ASP A 55 -10.75 14.79 14.50
C ASP A 55 -9.73 14.58 13.38
N ALA A 56 -9.95 13.56 12.55
CA ALA A 56 -9.05 13.21 11.47
C ALA A 56 -9.78 12.51 10.32
N ILE A 57 -9.23 12.64 9.11
CA ILE A 57 -9.51 11.76 7.99
C ILE A 57 -8.36 10.77 7.81
N TRP A 58 -8.69 9.54 7.42
CA TRP A 58 -7.74 8.52 7.02
C TRP A 58 -7.96 8.17 5.55
N LEU A 59 -7.00 8.56 4.71
CA LEU A 59 -7.03 8.28 3.29
C LEU A 59 -6.52 6.85 3.04
N ASN A 60 -7.31 6.04 2.34
CA ASN A 60 -6.80 4.82 1.71
C ASN A 60 -5.68 5.19 0.73
N PRO A 61 -4.83 4.22 0.30
CA PRO A 61 -3.69 4.54 -0.54
C PRO A 61 -4.08 5.35 -1.77
N CYS A 62 -3.47 6.52 -1.92
CA CYS A 62 -3.66 7.42 -3.06
C CYS A 62 -2.36 7.63 -3.87
N TYR A 63 -1.42 6.72 -3.73
CA TYR A 63 -0.19 6.66 -4.52
C TYR A 63 -0.46 6.16 -5.94
N PRO A 64 0.44 6.44 -6.91
CA PRO A 64 0.41 5.80 -8.21
C PRO A 64 0.36 4.27 -8.10
N SER A 65 -0.59 3.67 -8.81
CA SER A 65 -0.86 2.24 -8.73
C SER A 65 -1.55 1.76 -10.01
N PRO A 66 -1.25 0.55 -10.52
CA PRO A 66 -2.04 -0.08 -11.58
C PRO A 66 -3.46 -0.46 -11.15
N GLN A 67 -3.85 -0.22 -9.88
CA GLN A 67 -5.20 -0.39 -9.33
C GLN A 67 -5.73 -1.84 -9.36
N LEU A 68 -4.84 -2.82 -9.34
CA LEU A 68 -5.23 -4.24 -9.29
C LEU A 68 -5.68 -4.67 -7.90
N ASP A 69 -5.18 -3.97 -6.86
CA ASP A 69 -5.58 -4.12 -5.47
C ASP A 69 -6.03 -2.79 -4.88
N HIS A 70 -6.87 -2.06 -5.62
CA HIS A 70 -7.52 -0.82 -5.16
C HIS A 70 -6.58 0.25 -4.60
N GLY A 71 -5.34 0.33 -5.11
CA GLY A 71 -4.32 1.27 -4.68
C GLY A 71 -3.27 0.69 -3.72
N TYR A 72 -3.49 -0.52 -3.19
CA TYR A 72 -2.50 -1.18 -2.32
C TYR A 72 -1.31 -1.78 -3.09
N ASP A 73 -1.40 -1.91 -4.40
CA ASP A 73 -0.32 -2.28 -5.33
C ASP A 73 0.46 -1.03 -5.79
N VAL A 74 1.15 -0.40 -4.83
CA VAL A 74 1.84 0.89 -5.02
C VAL A 74 2.99 0.76 -6.00
N SER A 75 3.00 1.59 -7.05
CA SER A 75 4.08 1.66 -8.05
C SER A 75 5.06 2.80 -7.79
N ASP A 76 4.65 3.84 -7.06
CA ASP A 76 5.50 4.93 -6.59
C ASP A 76 5.00 5.45 -5.24
N TYR A 77 5.90 5.54 -4.24
CA TYR A 77 5.56 6.07 -2.91
C TYR A 77 5.75 7.58 -2.77
N PHE A 78 6.23 8.25 -3.82
CA PHE A 78 6.64 9.65 -3.77
C PHE A 78 5.69 10.58 -4.52
N ASP A 79 4.60 10.07 -5.07
CA ASP A 79 3.64 10.86 -5.84
C ASP A 79 2.20 10.46 -5.52
N ILE A 80 1.25 11.20 -6.05
CA ILE A 80 -0.19 10.95 -5.99
C ILE A 80 -0.64 10.33 -7.32
N GLU A 81 -1.58 9.38 -7.23
CA GLU A 81 -2.23 8.79 -8.40
C GLU A 81 -2.85 9.91 -9.27
N PRO A 82 -2.46 10.06 -10.55
CA PRO A 82 -2.90 11.18 -11.38
C PRO A 82 -4.41 11.32 -11.50
N THR A 83 -5.17 10.23 -11.39
CA THR A 83 -6.64 10.27 -11.40
C THR A 83 -7.24 10.84 -10.12
N TYR A 84 -6.46 10.95 -9.05
CA TYR A 84 -6.89 11.57 -7.78
C TYR A 84 -6.39 13.01 -7.64
N GLY A 85 -5.43 13.43 -8.46
CA GLY A 85 -4.82 14.74 -8.43
C GLY A 85 -3.29 14.68 -8.46
N ASP A 86 -2.66 15.62 -7.77
CA ASP A 86 -1.21 15.78 -7.68
C ASP A 86 -0.76 16.16 -6.25
N LEU A 87 0.54 16.21 -6.02
CA LEU A 87 1.12 16.63 -4.73
C LEU A 87 0.65 18.04 -4.32
N ALA A 88 0.50 18.96 -5.26
CA ALA A 88 0.01 20.30 -4.96
C ALA A 88 -1.46 20.29 -4.49
N THR A 89 -2.27 19.42 -5.05
CA THR A 89 -3.65 19.20 -4.60
C THR A 89 -3.68 18.54 -3.22
N PHE A 90 -2.78 17.60 -2.96
CA PHE A 90 -2.64 16.99 -1.65
C PHE A 90 -2.22 18.01 -0.58
N ASP A 91 -1.26 18.89 -0.89
CA ASP A 91 -0.86 19.97 0.00
C ASP A 91 -2.03 20.91 0.32
N ARG A 92 -2.87 21.25 -0.68
CA ARG A 92 -4.10 22.03 -0.47
C ARG A 92 -5.09 21.32 0.44
N LEU A 93 -5.26 20.00 0.27
CA LEU A 93 -6.12 19.20 1.15
C LEU A 93 -5.63 19.26 2.61
N VAL A 94 -4.33 19.07 2.82
CA VAL A 94 -3.75 19.11 4.17
C VAL A 94 -3.92 20.49 4.80
N ALA A 95 -3.70 21.57 4.03
CA ALA A 95 -3.88 22.94 4.51
C ALA A 95 -5.35 23.21 4.87
N ALA A 96 -6.30 22.89 3.98
CA ALA A 96 -7.73 23.12 4.18
C ALA A 96 -8.31 22.29 5.34
N ALA A 97 -7.85 21.04 5.51
CA ALA A 97 -8.20 20.20 6.65
C ALA A 97 -7.70 20.79 7.97
N ARG A 98 -6.46 21.29 7.98
CA ARG A 98 -5.85 21.93 9.14
C ARG A 98 -6.61 23.18 9.60
N GLU A 99 -7.09 24.00 8.67
CA GLU A 99 -7.91 25.19 8.97
C GLU A 99 -9.20 24.83 9.71
N ARG A 100 -9.70 23.61 9.53
CA ARG A 100 -10.89 23.05 10.19
C ARG A 100 -10.58 22.19 11.42
N GLY A 101 -9.31 22.15 11.85
CA GLY A 101 -8.87 21.32 12.97
C GLY A 101 -8.80 19.82 12.66
N ILE A 102 -9.00 19.41 11.40
CA ILE A 102 -8.96 18.01 10.95
C ILE A 102 -7.52 17.61 10.61
N LYS A 103 -7.07 16.48 11.12
CA LYS A 103 -5.78 15.87 10.77
C LYS A 103 -5.93 14.94 9.59
N VAL A 104 -4.87 14.82 8.79
CA VAL A 104 -4.83 13.89 7.66
C VAL A 104 -3.89 12.74 7.99
N LEU A 105 -4.39 11.52 7.91
CA LEU A 105 -3.63 10.28 8.01
C LEU A 105 -3.59 9.65 6.61
N MET A 106 -2.41 9.23 6.19
CA MET A 106 -2.25 8.45 4.96
C MET A 106 -2.02 6.99 5.30
N ASP A 107 -2.59 6.12 4.49
CA ASP A 107 -2.27 4.70 4.53
C ASP A 107 -0.83 4.47 4.08
N VAL A 108 -0.14 3.55 4.73
CA VAL A 108 1.23 3.16 4.38
C VAL A 108 1.27 1.68 4.09
N VAL A 109 1.77 1.30 2.92
CA VAL A 109 1.87 -0.08 2.45
C VAL A 109 3.33 -0.56 2.46
N PRO A 110 3.94 -0.87 3.63
CA PRO A 110 5.35 -1.23 3.71
C PRO A 110 5.62 -2.71 3.42
N ASN A 111 4.57 -3.51 3.25
CA ASN A 111 4.65 -4.96 3.21
C ASN A 111 4.94 -5.49 1.80
N HIS A 112 4.49 -4.78 0.78
CA HIS A 112 4.63 -5.15 -0.63
C HIS A 112 4.58 -3.90 -1.52
N CYS A 113 4.86 -4.07 -2.80
CA CYS A 113 4.66 -3.05 -3.82
C CYS A 113 4.16 -3.69 -5.12
N SER A 114 3.79 -2.87 -6.09
CA SER A 114 3.47 -3.30 -7.45
C SER A 114 4.68 -3.94 -8.14
N ASP A 115 4.43 -4.84 -9.08
CA ASP A 115 5.43 -5.32 -10.02
C ASP A 115 5.94 -4.21 -10.96
N GLN A 116 5.19 -3.12 -11.10
CA GLN A 116 5.60 -1.93 -11.84
C GLN A 116 6.51 -0.99 -11.03
N HIS A 117 6.67 -1.22 -9.73
CA HIS A 117 7.52 -0.38 -8.89
C HIS A 117 8.98 -0.43 -9.33
N ALA A 118 9.65 0.72 -9.39
CA ALA A 118 11.03 0.85 -9.84
C ALA A 118 12.01 -0.07 -9.08
N TRP A 119 11.80 -0.28 -7.79
CA TRP A 119 12.61 -1.20 -6.98
C TRP A 119 12.51 -2.64 -7.48
N PHE A 120 11.31 -3.09 -7.83
CA PHE A 120 11.12 -4.44 -8.33
C PHE A 120 11.72 -4.59 -9.72
N GLN A 121 11.50 -3.64 -10.59
CA GLN A 121 12.07 -3.62 -11.93
C GLN A 121 13.61 -3.60 -11.91
N ALA A 122 14.21 -2.89 -10.95
CA ALA A 122 15.66 -2.94 -10.72
C ALA A 122 16.11 -4.31 -10.22
N ALA A 123 15.37 -4.91 -9.28
CA ALA A 123 15.70 -6.23 -8.73
C ALA A 123 15.64 -7.35 -9.78
N LEU A 124 14.72 -7.27 -10.75
CA LEU A 124 14.64 -8.23 -11.86
C LEU A 124 15.88 -8.20 -12.75
N ARG A 125 16.46 -7.02 -12.98
CA ARG A 125 17.64 -6.84 -13.84
C ARG A 125 18.97 -7.05 -13.09
N ALA A 126 18.95 -7.03 -11.77
CA ALA A 126 20.13 -7.08 -10.93
C ALA A 126 20.68 -8.51 -10.76
N ALA A 127 21.99 -8.62 -10.56
CA ALA A 127 22.65 -9.89 -10.30
C ALA A 127 22.21 -10.51 -8.97
N PRO A 128 22.22 -11.85 -8.84
CA PRO A 128 22.06 -12.50 -7.54
C PRO A 128 23.06 -11.96 -6.50
N GLY A 129 22.56 -11.68 -5.29
CA GLY A 129 23.39 -11.13 -4.20
C GLY A 129 23.52 -9.60 -4.19
N SER A 130 23.06 -8.89 -5.21
CA SER A 130 23.06 -7.41 -5.21
C SER A 130 22.08 -6.82 -4.19
N PRO A 131 22.28 -5.57 -3.74
CA PRO A 131 21.37 -4.86 -2.84
C PRO A 131 19.95 -4.74 -3.39
N GLU A 132 19.82 -4.49 -4.69
CA GLU A 132 18.52 -4.38 -5.39
C GLU A 132 17.76 -5.70 -5.32
N ARG A 133 18.44 -6.81 -5.64
CA ARG A 133 17.86 -8.15 -5.59
C ARG A 133 17.50 -8.56 -4.17
N GLY A 134 18.28 -8.12 -3.18
CA GLY A 134 18.08 -8.40 -1.77
C GLY A 134 16.80 -7.80 -1.17
N ARG A 135 16.14 -6.86 -1.86
CA ARG A 135 14.86 -6.26 -1.42
C ARG A 135 13.69 -7.23 -1.51
N PHE A 136 13.78 -8.24 -2.38
CA PHE A 136 12.70 -9.19 -2.67
C PHE A 136 13.13 -10.62 -2.41
N TRP A 137 12.15 -11.50 -2.26
CA TRP A 137 12.40 -12.92 -2.08
C TRP A 137 12.47 -13.63 -3.43
N PHE A 138 13.66 -14.00 -3.83
CA PHE A 138 13.92 -14.86 -4.98
C PHE A 138 14.38 -16.24 -4.49
N ARG A 139 13.89 -17.30 -5.11
CA ARG A 139 14.26 -18.68 -4.81
C ARG A 139 14.30 -19.49 -6.09
N ASP A 140 15.17 -20.48 -6.15
CA ASP A 140 15.14 -21.45 -7.21
C ASP A 140 13.85 -22.27 -7.14
N GLY A 141 13.25 -22.53 -8.29
CA GLY A 141 12.14 -23.46 -8.41
C GLY A 141 12.60 -24.89 -8.18
N LYS A 142 11.66 -25.78 -7.88
CA LYS A 142 11.86 -27.24 -7.86
C LYS A 142 11.55 -27.85 -9.21
N GLY A 143 11.89 -29.12 -9.39
CA GLY A 143 11.80 -29.84 -10.67
C GLY A 143 13.07 -29.72 -11.47
N GLU A 144 13.18 -30.50 -12.53
CA GLU A 144 14.38 -30.59 -13.36
C GLU A 144 14.71 -29.26 -14.05
N HIS A 145 13.66 -28.47 -14.37
CA HIS A 145 13.77 -27.17 -15.05
C HIS A 145 13.27 -26.01 -14.19
N GLY A 146 13.15 -26.18 -12.87
CA GLY A 146 12.66 -25.15 -11.96
C GLY A 146 11.19 -24.74 -12.21
N GLU A 147 10.40 -25.64 -12.77
CA GLU A 147 9.01 -25.40 -13.15
C GLU A 147 8.04 -25.42 -11.96
N LEU A 148 8.43 -26.01 -10.85
CA LEU A 148 7.63 -26.10 -9.64
C LEU A 148 8.01 -25.00 -8.64
N PRO A 149 7.06 -24.50 -7.83
CA PRO A 149 7.38 -23.51 -6.81
C PRO A 149 8.34 -24.07 -5.74
N PRO A 150 9.11 -23.20 -5.08
CA PRO A 150 10.08 -23.59 -4.03
C PRO A 150 9.43 -24.33 -2.86
N ASN A 151 8.18 -24.00 -2.56
CA ASN A 151 7.37 -24.62 -1.52
C ASN A 151 5.88 -24.47 -1.83
N ASN A 152 5.04 -25.01 -0.96
CA ASN A 152 3.58 -25.01 -1.10
C ASN A 152 2.87 -23.82 -0.46
N TRP A 153 3.56 -22.70 -0.27
CA TRP A 153 2.93 -21.51 0.31
C TRP A 153 1.86 -20.95 -0.62
N MET A 154 0.74 -20.58 0.01
CA MET A 154 -0.38 -19.95 -0.66
C MET A 154 -0.33 -18.43 -0.44
N SER A 155 -0.76 -17.69 -1.44
CA SER A 155 -0.93 -16.25 -1.38
C SER A 155 -2.19 -15.87 -0.60
N VAL A 156 -2.16 -14.76 0.12
CA VAL A 156 -3.36 -14.14 0.72
C VAL A 156 -4.38 -13.69 -0.35
N PHE A 157 -3.90 -13.48 -1.58
CA PHE A 157 -4.74 -13.12 -2.74
C PHE A 157 -5.22 -14.34 -3.55
N GLY A 158 -5.04 -15.54 -3.01
CA GLY A 158 -5.37 -16.79 -3.71
C GLY A 158 -4.22 -17.33 -4.58
N GLY A 159 -4.24 -18.64 -4.81
CA GLY A 159 -3.22 -19.33 -5.59
C GLY A 159 -1.85 -19.42 -4.91
N PRO A 160 -0.81 -19.90 -5.63
CA PRO A 160 0.55 -20.03 -5.11
C PRO A 160 1.15 -18.67 -4.71
N ALA A 161 1.91 -18.63 -3.60
CA ALA A 161 2.64 -17.44 -3.18
C ALA A 161 3.87 -17.14 -4.06
N TRP A 162 4.19 -18.01 -4.99
CA TRP A 162 5.36 -17.90 -5.86
C TRP A 162 4.95 -17.78 -7.33
N THR A 163 5.64 -16.89 -8.06
CA THR A 163 5.51 -16.78 -9.51
C THR A 163 6.87 -17.08 -10.13
N ARG A 164 6.88 -17.91 -11.16
CA ARG A 164 8.06 -18.16 -11.96
C ARG A 164 8.33 -16.94 -12.86
N ILE A 165 9.57 -16.46 -12.84
CA ILE A 165 10.03 -15.43 -13.76
C ILE A 165 10.76 -16.13 -14.91
N THR A 166 10.32 -15.86 -16.12
CA THR A 166 10.96 -16.33 -17.38
C THR A 166 11.74 -15.17 -18.01
N GLY A 167 12.82 -15.48 -18.74
CA GLY A 167 13.61 -14.45 -19.42
C GLY A 167 14.78 -13.87 -18.60
N VAL A 168 15.05 -14.41 -17.41
CA VAL A 168 16.27 -14.20 -16.63
C VAL A 168 17.14 -15.46 -16.68
N ASN A 169 18.44 -15.33 -16.43
CA ASN A 169 19.46 -16.38 -16.65
C ASN A 169 19.26 -17.73 -15.89
N ALA A 170 18.18 -17.89 -15.13
CA ALA A 170 17.76 -19.14 -14.50
C ALA A 170 16.26 -19.11 -14.17
N PRO A 171 15.58 -20.27 -14.07
CA PRO A 171 14.18 -20.33 -13.62
C PRO A 171 14.12 -19.99 -12.15
N ILE A 172 13.72 -18.75 -11.86
CA ILE A 172 13.63 -18.18 -10.52
C ILE A 172 12.17 -17.93 -10.18
N CYS A 173 11.77 -18.31 -8.97
CA CYS A 173 10.48 -17.98 -8.42
C CYS A 173 10.58 -16.75 -7.53
N ILE A 174 9.67 -15.81 -7.69
CA ILE A 174 9.53 -14.65 -6.81
C ILE A 174 8.28 -14.77 -5.96
N GLN A 175 8.36 -14.30 -4.72
CA GLN A 175 7.20 -14.29 -3.84
C GLN A 175 6.23 -13.18 -4.24
N ARG A 176 5.03 -13.57 -4.64
CA ARG A 176 3.93 -12.66 -5.08
C ARG A 176 3.30 -11.88 -3.93
N SER A 177 3.26 -12.49 -2.74
CA SER A 177 2.61 -11.89 -1.57
C SER A 177 3.17 -12.53 -0.30
N PRO A 178 2.96 -11.91 0.88
CA PRO A 178 3.25 -12.57 2.13
C PRO A 178 2.50 -13.91 2.21
N PRO A 179 3.14 -14.97 2.71
CA PRO A 179 2.45 -16.24 2.92
C PRO A 179 1.39 -16.07 4.00
N ILE A 180 0.26 -16.77 3.86
CA ILE A 180 -0.65 -16.99 4.99
C ILE A 180 0.13 -17.78 6.03
N ARG A 181 0.54 -17.14 7.12
CA ARG A 181 1.18 -17.84 8.24
C ARG A 181 0.10 -18.38 9.15
N SER A 182 0.05 -19.68 9.30
CA SER A 182 -0.59 -20.27 10.47
C SER A 182 0.12 -19.77 11.72
N SER A 183 -0.65 -19.21 12.64
CA SER A 183 -0.20 -18.62 13.89
C SER A 183 0.86 -19.48 14.60
N ALA A 184 2.09 -19.06 14.64
CA ALA A 184 3.04 -19.18 15.74
C ALA A 184 4.45 -18.73 15.28
N SER A 185 4.99 -17.74 15.99
CA SER A 185 6.41 -17.43 16.09
C SER A 185 7.18 -17.15 14.80
N ALA A 186 6.83 -16.07 14.07
CA ALA A 186 7.79 -15.50 13.14
C ALA A 186 7.95 -14.01 13.40
N ARG A 187 9.12 -13.61 13.86
CA ARG A 187 9.54 -12.19 13.91
C ARG A 187 9.32 -11.60 12.52
N TRP A 188 8.53 -10.53 12.47
CA TRP A 188 8.33 -9.74 11.30
C TRP A 188 9.68 -9.23 10.77
N GLN A 189 10.07 -9.66 9.57
CA GLN A 189 11.16 -9.06 8.81
C GLN A 189 10.55 -8.43 7.57
N PRO A 190 10.59 -7.10 7.41
CA PRO A 190 10.03 -6.43 6.26
C PRO A 190 10.87 -6.73 5.03
N LYS A 191 10.43 -7.67 4.22
CA LYS A 191 10.87 -7.82 2.84
C LYS A 191 9.64 -7.65 1.97
N ALA A 192 9.71 -6.71 1.05
CA ALA A 192 8.62 -6.43 0.12
C ALA A 192 8.19 -7.68 -0.64
N ALA A 193 6.90 -7.90 -0.71
CA ALA A 193 6.27 -8.90 -1.57
C ALA A 193 5.62 -8.21 -2.77
N LEU A 194 5.41 -8.95 -3.84
CA LEU A 194 4.82 -8.44 -5.07
C LEU A 194 3.34 -8.76 -5.18
N LEU A 195 2.58 -7.78 -5.59
CA LEU A 195 1.27 -7.97 -6.20
C LEU A 195 1.48 -8.05 -7.73
N ASN A 196 1.11 -9.17 -8.33
CA ASN A 196 1.24 -9.38 -9.76
C ASN A 196 0.01 -8.90 -10.51
N SER A 197 0.25 -8.21 -11.60
CA SER A 197 -0.69 -8.03 -12.71
C SER A 197 -0.87 -9.35 -13.50
N ALA A 198 -1.43 -10.38 -12.90
CA ALA A 198 -1.90 -11.51 -13.69
C ALA A 198 -3.15 -11.06 -14.44
N GLY A 199 -3.00 -10.70 -15.70
CA GLY A 199 -4.11 -10.60 -16.62
C GLY A 199 -4.93 -11.91 -16.61
N PRO A 200 -6.23 -11.86 -17.02
CA PRO A 200 -7.07 -13.03 -17.02
C PRO A 200 -6.40 -14.16 -17.79
N ALA A 201 -6.34 -15.33 -17.19
CA ALA A 201 -5.92 -16.54 -17.88
C ALA A 201 -6.79 -16.69 -19.13
N THR A 202 -6.19 -16.57 -20.30
CA THR A 202 -6.84 -16.97 -21.54
C THR A 202 -7.13 -18.46 -21.41
N THR A 203 -8.40 -18.77 -21.16
CA THR A 203 -8.90 -20.14 -21.32
C THR A 203 -8.77 -20.50 -22.78
N ALA A 204 -7.74 -21.28 -23.10
CA ALA A 204 -7.76 -22.06 -24.34
C ALA A 204 -8.86 -23.10 -24.17
N SER A 205 -9.95 -22.95 -24.90
CA SER A 205 -10.94 -24.00 -25.15
C SER A 205 -10.40 -25.00 -26.14
N PRO A 206 -10.86 -26.26 -26.10
CA PRO A 206 -10.31 -27.44 -26.74
C PRO A 206 -10.34 -27.41 -28.26
#